data_b4040c2c8de8d0751fbe63889366429d
#
_entry.id   b4040c2c8de8d0751fbe63889366429d
#
_cell.length_a   1.000
_cell.length_b   1.000
_cell.length_c   1.000
_cell.angle_alpha   90.00
_cell.angle_beta   90.00
_cell.angle_gamma   90.00
#
_symmetry.space_group_name_H-M   'P 1'
#
loop_
_entity.id
_entity.type
_entity.pdbx_description
1 polymer ?
#
loop_
_entity_poly.entity_id
_entity_poly.type
_entity_poly.pdbx_seq_one_letter_code
_entity_poly.pdbx_strand_id
1 'polypeptide(L)'
;MNGMLAVYQKEMLLYFRSPIANFVVAVFLVGTGYFYTYNVFLSNTATMDATLQNMGILLTVVSPAISMRLFASEWDGQTMELLLTLPLRPWQIVVGKYLGAVTILVLMTTGTTIDLIPMYLFAEPETMTIVSGYIGFILLGMACLAIGQLFAVLTKNQIVAA
;
A
#
# COMPACT_ATOMS: atom_id res chain seq x y z
N MET A 1 -0.70 -27.47 0.13
CA MET A 1 -0.41 -26.03 0.25
C MET A 1 -1.61 -25.26 -0.27
N ASN A 2 -2.16 -24.32 0.48
CA ASN A 2 -3.33 -23.56 0.03
C ASN A 2 -2.90 -22.66 -1.14
N GLY A 3 -3.54 -22.81 -2.29
CA GLY A 3 -3.19 -22.06 -3.51
C GLY A 3 -3.12 -20.54 -3.29
N MET A 4 -3.94 -19.98 -2.39
CA MET A 4 -3.90 -18.59 -1.99
C MET A 4 -2.55 -18.20 -1.36
N LEU A 5 -1.96 -19.06 -0.52
CA LEU A 5 -0.67 -18.81 0.13
C LEU A 5 0.47 -18.79 -0.89
N ALA A 6 0.41 -19.65 -1.90
CA ALA A 6 1.41 -19.68 -2.97
C ALA A 6 1.37 -18.40 -3.82
N VAL A 7 0.16 -17.90 -4.13
CA VAL A 7 -0.01 -16.62 -4.83
C VAL A 7 0.53 -15.47 -3.99
N TYR A 8 0.19 -15.41 -2.70
CA TYR A 8 0.70 -14.40 -1.78
C TYR A 8 2.23 -14.38 -1.70
N GLN A 9 2.87 -15.54 -1.53
CA GLN A 9 4.34 -15.65 -1.49
C GLN A 9 4.99 -15.20 -2.80
N LYS A 10 4.41 -15.56 -3.93
CA LYS A 10 4.84 -15.08 -5.26
C LYS A 10 4.78 -13.55 -5.31
N GLU A 11 3.66 -12.96 -4.91
CA GLU A 11 3.49 -11.51 -4.92
C GLU A 11 4.53 -10.81 -4.02
N MET A 12 4.76 -11.31 -2.83
CA MET A 12 5.76 -10.74 -1.92
C MET A 12 7.16 -10.76 -2.56
N LEU A 13 7.57 -11.87 -3.16
CA LEU A 13 8.87 -11.96 -3.85
C LEU A 13 8.96 -10.97 -5.03
N LEU A 14 7.88 -10.80 -5.79
CA LEU A 14 7.82 -9.85 -6.89
C LEU A 14 7.91 -8.40 -6.40
N TYR A 15 7.25 -8.06 -5.29
CA TYR A 15 7.33 -6.72 -4.71
C TYR A 15 8.74 -6.38 -4.25
N PHE A 16 9.38 -7.24 -3.45
CA PHE A 16 10.72 -6.97 -2.93
C PHE A 16 11.81 -6.94 -4.01
N ARG A 17 11.65 -7.71 -5.09
CA ARG A 17 12.60 -7.73 -6.20
C ARG A 17 12.40 -6.60 -7.21
N SER A 18 11.31 -5.90 -7.14
CA SER A 18 10.97 -4.89 -8.12
C SER A 18 11.46 -3.50 -7.74
N PRO A 19 12.27 -2.87 -8.58
CA PRO A 19 12.73 -1.51 -8.36
C PRO A 19 11.58 -0.49 -8.30
N ILE A 20 10.50 -0.71 -9.04
CA ILE A 20 9.34 0.19 -9.05
C ILE A 20 8.60 0.16 -7.70
N ALA A 21 8.43 -1.02 -7.07
CA ALA A 21 7.79 -1.08 -5.77
C ALA A 21 8.62 -0.39 -4.69
N ASN A 22 9.93 -0.64 -4.69
CA ASN A 22 10.84 0.01 -3.76
C ASN A 22 10.85 1.53 -3.95
N PHE A 23 10.77 2.00 -5.21
CA PHE A 23 10.64 3.43 -5.52
C PHE A 23 9.33 4.01 -4.95
N VAL A 24 8.20 3.33 -5.13
CA VAL A 24 6.90 3.78 -4.60
C VAL A 24 6.92 3.87 -3.06
N VAL A 25 7.50 2.86 -2.40
CA VAL A 25 7.68 2.87 -0.93
C VAL A 25 8.58 4.02 -0.50
N ALA A 26 9.70 4.24 -1.19
CA ALA A 26 10.64 5.34 -0.88
C ALA A 26 9.97 6.70 -1.05
N VAL A 27 9.26 6.94 -2.16
CA VAL A 27 8.53 8.20 -2.41
C VAL A 27 7.48 8.44 -1.32
N PHE A 28 6.78 7.39 -0.90
CA PHE A 28 5.81 7.50 0.18
C PHE A 28 6.48 7.88 1.50
N LEU A 29 7.55 7.20 1.91
CA LEU A 29 8.27 7.48 3.16
C LEU A 29 8.91 8.86 3.17
N VAL A 30 9.51 9.28 2.06
CA VAL A 30 10.08 10.64 1.92
C VAL A 30 8.98 11.70 1.98
N GLY A 31 7.85 11.46 1.31
CA GLY A 31 6.71 12.37 1.33
C GLY A 31 6.09 12.52 2.73
N THR A 32 5.96 11.41 3.47
CA THR A 32 5.45 11.43 4.86
C THR A 32 6.40 12.15 5.79
N GLY A 33 7.71 11.88 5.71
CA GLY A 33 8.73 12.57 6.49
C GLY A 33 8.77 14.07 6.19
N TYR A 34 8.57 14.47 4.92
CA TYR A 34 8.43 15.88 4.56
C TYR A 34 7.22 16.53 5.22
N PHE A 35 6.04 15.92 5.13
CA PHE A 35 4.83 16.45 5.75
C PHE A 35 4.93 16.48 7.28
N TYR A 36 5.54 15.47 7.89
CA TYR A 36 5.81 15.45 9.32
C TYR A 36 6.69 16.65 9.73
N THR A 37 7.83 16.83 9.05
CA THR A 37 8.76 17.92 9.32
C THR A 37 8.08 19.27 9.13
N TYR A 38 7.32 19.44 8.05
CA TYR A 38 6.58 20.67 7.78
C TYR A 38 5.58 20.98 8.91
N ASN A 39 4.76 20.01 9.33
CA ASN A 39 3.75 20.22 10.37
C ASN A 39 4.37 20.50 11.74
N VAL A 40 5.41 19.76 12.12
CA VAL A 40 6.04 19.94 13.43
C VAL A 40 6.84 21.24 13.53
N PHE A 41 7.64 21.57 12.52
CA PHE A 41 8.54 22.74 12.60
C PHE A 41 7.95 24.05 12.10
N LEU A 42 7.06 24.03 11.08
CA LEU A 42 6.46 25.28 10.57
C LEU A 42 5.13 25.62 11.26
N SER A 43 4.32 24.63 11.62
CA SER A 43 3.01 24.89 12.23
C SER A 43 3.06 24.92 13.76
N ASN A 44 4.21 24.60 14.37
CA ASN A 44 4.39 24.48 15.83
C ASN A 44 3.30 23.62 16.52
N THR A 45 2.71 22.69 15.78
CA THR A 45 1.68 21.78 16.28
C THR A 45 2.29 20.39 16.45
N ALA A 46 2.48 19.98 17.69
CA ALA A 46 2.97 18.64 18.02
C ALA A 46 1.82 17.59 17.93
N THR A 47 0.99 17.70 16.89
CA THR A 47 -0.12 16.77 16.63
C THR A 47 0.15 15.94 15.38
N MET A 48 -0.12 14.64 15.47
CA MET A 48 0.04 13.72 14.33
C MET A 48 -1.13 13.80 13.33
N ASP A 49 -2.23 14.45 13.71
CA ASP A 49 -3.47 14.49 12.92
C ASP A 49 -3.28 15.11 11.53
N ALA A 50 -2.62 16.26 11.46
CA ALA A 50 -2.35 16.92 10.17
C ALA A 50 -1.41 16.08 9.30
N THR A 51 -0.45 15.38 9.90
CA THR A 51 0.44 14.49 9.17
C THR A 51 -0.31 13.27 8.62
N LEU A 52 -1.16 12.64 9.42
CA LEU A 52 -2.00 11.51 9.00
C LEU A 52 -2.97 11.90 7.88
N GLN A 53 -3.56 13.10 7.92
CA GLN A 53 -4.41 13.60 6.82
C GLN A 53 -3.61 13.75 5.53
N ASN A 54 -2.43 14.35 5.57
CA ASN A 54 -1.56 14.49 4.41
C ASN A 54 -1.08 13.13 3.87
N MET A 55 -0.75 12.19 4.77
CA MET A 55 -0.45 10.81 4.42
C MET A 55 -1.63 10.13 3.70
N GLY A 56 -2.88 10.39 4.14
CA GLY A 56 -4.09 9.89 3.50
C GLY A 56 -4.23 10.39 2.05
N ILE A 57 -3.95 11.67 1.80
CA ILE A 57 -3.95 12.24 0.46
C ILE A 57 -2.88 11.57 -0.41
N LEU A 58 -1.66 11.43 0.11
CA LEU A 58 -0.55 10.79 -0.58
C LEU A 58 -0.86 9.33 -0.90
N LEU A 59 -1.49 8.62 0.02
CA LEU A 59 -1.93 7.23 -0.15
C LEU A 59 -2.96 7.11 -1.27
N THR A 60 -3.89 8.05 -1.38
CA THR A 60 -4.91 8.07 -2.46
C THR A 60 -4.25 8.15 -3.84
N VAL A 61 -3.13 8.87 -3.96
CA VAL A 61 -2.35 8.96 -5.21
C VAL A 61 -1.50 7.70 -5.44
N VAL A 62 -0.94 7.13 -4.39
CA VAL A 62 -0.03 5.98 -4.47
C VAL A 62 -0.78 4.65 -4.63
N SER A 63 -1.98 4.53 -4.05
CA SER A 63 -2.74 3.27 -4.08
C SER A 63 -3.10 2.76 -5.49
N PRO A 64 -3.48 3.61 -6.47
CA PRO A 64 -3.67 3.15 -7.84
C PRO A 64 -2.40 2.60 -8.47
N ALA A 65 -1.23 3.23 -8.20
CA ALA A 65 0.05 2.76 -8.73
C ALA A 65 0.41 1.37 -8.18
N ILE A 66 0.16 1.11 -6.90
CA ILE A 66 0.32 -0.21 -6.29
C ILE A 66 -0.64 -1.21 -6.92
N SER A 67 -1.91 -0.83 -7.07
CA SER A 67 -2.97 -1.72 -7.58
C SER A 67 -2.79 -2.07 -9.06
N MET A 68 -2.45 -1.10 -9.89
CA MET A 68 -2.17 -1.34 -11.32
C MET A 68 -1.02 -2.32 -11.51
N ARG A 69 -0.01 -2.23 -10.66
CA ARG A 69 1.14 -3.10 -10.73
C ARG A 69 0.83 -4.56 -10.43
N LEU A 70 -0.14 -4.83 -9.53
CA LEU A 70 -0.57 -6.20 -9.20
C LEU A 70 -0.96 -7.03 -10.44
N PHE A 71 -1.45 -6.36 -11.48
CA PHE A 71 -1.88 -7.01 -12.71
C PHE A 71 -0.90 -6.76 -13.87
N ALA A 72 -0.26 -5.59 -13.95
CA ALA A 72 0.66 -5.25 -15.02
C ALA A 72 1.84 -6.23 -15.12
N SER A 73 2.40 -6.67 -14.00
CA SER A 73 3.52 -7.61 -13.97
C SER A 73 3.19 -8.99 -14.58
N GLU A 74 1.94 -9.40 -14.60
CA GLU A 74 1.51 -10.69 -15.17
C GLU A 74 1.18 -10.60 -16.65
N TRP A 75 0.72 -9.42 -17.10
CA TRP A 75 0.49 -9.18 -18.54
C TRP A 75 1.81 -9.06 -19.27
N ASP A 76 2.80 -8.35 -18.74
CA ASP A 76 4.11 -8.17 -19.34
C ASP A 76 4.92 -9.49 -19.37
N GLY A 77 4.72 -10.36 -18.38
CA GLY A 77 5.38 -11.65 -18.26
C GLY A 77 4.71 -12.81 -19.02
N GLN A 78 3.57 -12.60 -19.71
CA GLN A 78 2.75 -13.67 -20.30
C GLN A 78 2.39 -14.80 -19.31
N THR A 79 2.49 -14.52 -18.01
CA THR A 79 2.24 -15.52 -16.96
C THR A 79 0.76 -15.61 -16.58
N MET A 80 -0.08 -14.75 -17.16
CA MET A 80 -1.52 -14.76 -16.89
C MET A 80 -2.18 -16.05 -17.41
N GLU A 81 -1.78 -16.52 -18.61
CA GLU A 81 -2.26 -17.79 -19.16
C GLU A 81 -1.83 -18.98 -18.29
N LEU A 82 -0.59 -18.95 -17.80
CA LEU A 82 -0.05 -19.97 -16.89
C LEU A 82 -0.81 -19.99 -15.55
N LEU A 83 -1.21 -18.84 -15.04
CA LEU A 83 -1.98 -18.73 -13.80
C LEU A 83 -3.40 -19.28 -13.96
N LEU A 84 -4.00 -19.12 -15.15
CA LEU A 84 -5.33 -19.62 -15.48
C LEU A 84 -5.34 -21.13 -15.76
N THR A 85 -4.20 -21.72 -16.14
CA THR A 85 -4.07 -23.19 -16.31
C THR A 85 -3.81 -23.93 -15.00
N LEU A 86 -3.43 -23.23 -13.92
CA LEU A 86 -3.29 -23.84 -12.61
C LEU A 86 -4.69 -24.19 -12.04
N PRO A 87 -4.81 -25.30 -11.29
CA PRO A 87 -6.08 -25.70 -10.65
C PRO A 87 -6.40 -24.80 -9.44
N LEU A 88 -6.39 -23.48 -9.65
CA LEU A 88 -6.69 -22.47 -8.63
C LEU A 88 -8.06 -21.86 -8.91
N ARG A 89 -8.82 -21.63 -7.84
CA ARG A 89 -10.08 -20.90 -7.94
C ARG A 89 -9.79 -19.40 -8.14
N PRO A 90 -10.51 -18.68 -9.02
CA PRO A 90 -10.25 -17.27 -9.32
C PRO A 90 -10.21 -16.36 -8.08
N TRP A 91 -11.06 -16.62 -7.09
CA TRP A 91 -11.07 -15.86 -5.85
C TRP A 91 -9.77 -16.00 -5.03
N GLN A 92 -9.08 -17.15 -5.10
CA GLN A 92 -7.81 -17.38 -4.40
C GLN A 92 -6.70 -16.50 -4.97
N ILE A 93 -6.73 -16.25 -6.27
CA ILE A 93 -5.79 -15.36 -6.95
C ILE A 93 -6.04 -13.92 -6.51
N VAL A 94 -7.29 -13.45 -6.57
CA VAL A 94 -7.67 -12.08 -6.20
C VAL A 94 -7.32 -11.77 -4.75
N VAL A 95 -7.70 -12.66 -3.83
CA VAL A 95 -7.43 -12.47 -2.39
C VAL A 95 -5.93 -12.56 -2.10
N GLY A 96 -5.21 -13.49 -2.73
CA GLY A 96 -3.75 -13.61 -2.56
C GLY A 96 -3.01 -12.34 -2.97
N LYS A 97 -3.40 -11.73 -4.10
CA LYS A 97 -2.87 -10.45 -4.58
C LYS A 97 -3.22 -9.30 -3.64
N TYR A 98 -4.46 -9.22 -3.21
CA TYR A 98 -4.92 -8.21 -2.26
C TYR A 98 -4.13 -8.25 -0.96
N LEU A 99 -3.94 -9.43 -0.38
CA LEU A 99 -3.12 -9.60 0.83
C LEU A 99 -1.67 -9.18 0.62
N GLY A 100 -1.10 -9.42 -0.56
CA GLY A 100 0.22 -8.91 -0.92
C GLY A 100 0.29 -7.39 -0.87
N ALA A 101 -0.68 -6.70 -1.49
CA ALA A 101 -0.77 -5.24 -1.47
C ALA A 101 -0.98 -4.67 -0.06
N VAL A 102 -1.85 -5.30 0.74
CA VAL A 102 -2.08 -4.93 2.15
C VAL A 102 -0.81 -5.09 2.98
N THR A 103 -0.01 -6.13 2.74
CA THR A 103 1.27 -6.31 3.46
C THR A 103 2.24 -5.17 3.15
N ILE A 104 2.32 -4.72 1.89
CA ILE A 104 3.15 -3.57 1.51
C ILE A 104 2.62 -2.28 2.18
N LEU A 105 1.32 -2.08 2.20
CA LEU A 105 0.70 -0.96 2.92
C LEU A 105 1.10 -0.96 4.41
N VAL A 106 1.01 -2.10 5.08
CA VAL A 106 1.41 -2.25 6.49
C VAL A 106 2.90 -1.98 6.68
N LEU A 107 3.75 -2.46 5.78
CA LEU A 107 5.19 -2.16 5.82
C LEU A 107 5.47 -0.67 5.65
N MET A 108 4.81 0.00 4.70
CA MET A 108 4.92 1.45 4.52
C MET A 108 4.47 2.20 5.78
N THR A 109 3.33 1.83 6.33
CA THR A 109 2.80 2.43 7.57
C THR A 109 3.72 2.19 8.76
N THR A 110 4.31 0.99 8.88
CA THR A 110 5.29 0.69 9.93
C THR A 110 6.56 1.54 9.75
N GLY A 111 6.98 1.80 8.50
CA GLY A 111 8.11 2.69 8.22
C GLY A 111 7.90 4.11 8.75
N THR A 112 6.67 4.63 8.70
CA THR A 112 6.36 5.99 9.21
C THR A 112 6.33 6.08 10.73
N THR A 113 6.34 4.98 11.47
CA THR A 113 6.46 5.03 12.94
C THR A 113 7.81 5.57 13.43
N ILE A 114 8.82 5.62 12.55
CA ILE A 114 10.11 6.27 12.84
C ILE A 114 9.91 7.76 13.14
N ASP A 115 8.95 8.41 12.48
CA ASP A 115 8.63 9.81 12.68
C ASP A 115 8.05 10.09 14.08
N LEU A 116 7.55 9.08 14.79
CA LEU A 116 7.07 9.21 16.16
C LEU A 116 8.21 9.35 17.17
N ILE A 117 9.42 8.87 16.87
CA ILE A 117 10.55 8.91 17.80
C ILE A 117 10.86 10.33 18.25
N PRO A 118 11.11 11.31 17.36
CA PRO A 118 11.34 12.69 17.80
C PRO A 118 10.12 13.30 18.49
N MET A 119 8.91 12.92 18.11
CA MET A 119 7.69 13.43 18.75
C MET A 119 7.60 13.01 20.21
N TYR A 120 7.91 11.77 20.55
CA TYR A 120 7.94 11.31 21.95
C TYR A 120 9.12 11.83 22.75
N LEU A 121 10.23 12.24 22.08
CA LEU A 121 11.39 12.82 22.76
C LEU A 121 11.21 14.29 23.13
N PHE A 122 10.47 15.05 22.33
CA PHE A 122 10.35 16.50 22.47
C PHE A 122 8.95 16.98 22.86
N ALA A 123 7.95 16.13 22.80
CA ALA A 123 6.57 16.44 23.15
C ALA A 123 5.95 15.25 23.90
N GLU A 124 4.86 15.50 24.61
CA GLU A 124 4.03 14.45 25.24
C GLU A 124 2.76 14.23 24.39
N PRO A 125 2.84 13.47 23.29
CA PRO A 125 1.71 13.28 22.40
C PRO A 125 0.67 12.36 23.03
N GLU A 126 -0.59 12.57 22.69
CA GLU A 126 -1.69 11.72 23.09
C GLU A 126 -1.66 10.39 22.32
N THR A 127 -1.15 9.34 22.98
CA THR A 127 -0.90 8.02 22.36
C THR A 127 -2.16 7.39 21.77
N MET A 128 -3.33 7.56 22.42
CA MET A 128 -4.59 6.97 21.93
C MET A 128 -5.03 7.58 20.60
N THR A 129 -4.85 8.88 20.43
CA THR A 129 -5.16 9.59 19.19
C THR A 129 -4.26 9.11 18.05
N ILE A 130 -2.97 8.92 18.31
CA ILE A 130 -2.02 8.39 17.33
C ILE A 130 -2.42 6.98 16.91
N VAL A 131 -2.68 6.06 17.84
CA VAL A 131 -3.05 4.67 17.55
C VAL A 131 -4.34 4.60 16.73
N SER A 132 -5.37 5.35 17.12
CA SER A 132 -6.64 5.39 16.37
C SER A 132 -6.44 5.95 14.96
N GLY A 133 -5.60 6.97 14.81
CA GLY A 133 -5.25 7.53 13.51
C GLY A 133 -4.54 6.55 12.59
N TYR A 134 -3.57 5.79 13.09
CA TYR A 134 -2.90 4.74 12.33
C TYR A 134 -3.83 3.59 11.93
N ILE A 135 -4.74 3.18 12.81
CA ILE A 135 -5.76 2.17 12.48
C ILE A 135 -6.67 2.69 11.36
N GLY A 136 -7.16 3.94 11.50
CA GLY A 136 -7.98 4.58 10.47
C GLY A 136 -7.24 4.70 9.13
N PHE A 137 -5.96 5.03 9.15
CA PHE A 137 -5.11 5.11 7.97
C PHE A 137 -4.97 3.75 7.25
N ILE A 138 -4.72 2.67 8.00
CA ILE A 138 -4.65 1.31 7.44
C ILE A 138 -5.99 0.91 6.81
N LEU A 139 -7.11 1.16 7.49
CA LEU A 139 -8.45 0.86 6.97
C LEU A 139 -8.76 1.64 5.67
N LEU A 140 -8.41 2.93 5.65
CA LEU A 140 -8.52 3.75 4.45
C LEU A 140 -7.67 3.19 3.30
N GLY A 141 -6.43 2.82 3.59
CA GLY A 141 -5.53 2.21 2.62
C GLY A 141 -6.05 0.90 2.07
N MET A 142 -6.58 0.03 2.92
CA MET A 142 -7.22 -1.22 2.50
C MET A 142 -8.40 -0.97 1.56
N ALA A 143 -9.24 0.02 1.85
CA ALA A 143 -10.36 0.40 0.99
C ALA A 143 -9.88 0.94 -0.37
N CYS A 144 -8.88 1.84 -0.38
CA CYS A 144 -8.29 2.38 -1.60
C CYS A 144 -7.67 1.28 -2.48
N LEU A 145 -6.94 0.33 -1.86
CA LEU A 145 -6.34 -0.80 -2.58
C LEU A 145 -7.41 -1.73 -3.16
N ALA A 146 -8.51 -1.99 -2.45
CA ALA A 146 -9.61 -2.80 -2.96
C ALA A 146 -10.28 -2.15 -4.18
N ILE A 147 -10.53 -0.84 -4.11
CA ILE A 147 -11.09 -0.06 -5.22
C ILE A 147 -10.11 -0.04 -6.40
N GLY A 148 -8.84 0.24 -6.15
CA GLY A 148 -7.79 0.24 -7.16
C GLY A 148 -7.63 -1.11 -7.86
N GLN A 149 -7.72 -2.22 -7.10
CA GLN A 149 -7.68 -3.57 -7.66
C GLN A 149 -8.89 -3.84 -8.55
N LEU A 150 -10.08 -3.40 -8.15
CA LEU A 150 -11.30 -3.54 -8.95
C LEU A 150 -11.16 -2.79 -10.29
N PHE A 151 -10.68 -1.54 -10.27
CA PHE A 151 -10.44 -0.79 -11.50
C PHE A 151 -9.35 -1.42 -12.37
N ALA A 152 -8.28 -1.95 -11.79
CA ALA A 152 -7.22 -2.60 -12.53
C ALA A 152 -7.72 -3.85 -13.29
N VAL A 153 -8.64 -4.61 -12.68
CA VAL A 153 -9.28 -5.76 -13.34
C VAL A 153 -10.21 -5.31 -14.47
N LEU A 154 -11.05 -4.30 -14.22
CA LEU A 154 -12.03 -3.81 -15.20
C LEU A 154 -11.36 -3.20 -16.44
N THR A 155 -10.29 -2.41 -16.24
CA THR A 155 -9.61 -1.71 -17.34
C THR A 155 -8.97 -2.70 -18.34
N LYS A 156 -8.47 -3.83 -17.86
CA LYS A 156 -7.84 -4.84 -18.73
C LYS A 156 -8.85 -5.73 -19.46
N ASN A 157 -9.99 -5.99 -18.88
CA ASN A 157 -11.07 -6.70 -19.58
C ASN A 157 -11.64 -5.89 -20.77
N GLN A 158 -11.59 -4.56 -20.72
CA GLN A 158 -12.01 -3.70 -21.82
C GLN A 158 -11.00 -3.66 -22.98
N ILE A 159 -9.70 -3.78 -22.70
CA ILE A 159 -8.65 -3.79 -23.76
C ILE A 159 -8.64 -5.11 -24.51
N VAL A 160 -9.04 -6.20 -23.88
CA VAL A 160 -9.14 -7.54 -24.53
C VAL A 160 -10.43 -7.70 -25.31
N ALA A 161 -11.45 -6.89 -25.03
CA ALA A 161 -12.76 -6.90 -25.70
C ALA A 161 -12.84 -5.95 -26.92
N ALA A 162 -11.82 -5.15 -27.18
CA ALA A 162 -11.68 -4.26 -28.33
C ALA A 162 -10.68 -4.82 -29.35
#